data_108b65666255d5810dbd3851c0a1e5ca
#
_entry.id   108b65666255d5810dbd3851c0a1e5ca
#
_cell.length_a   1.000
_cell.length_b   1.000
_cell.length_c   1.000
_cell.angle_alpha   90.00
_cell.angle_beta   90.00
_cell.angle_gamma   90.00
#
_symmetry.space_group_name_H-M   'P 1'
#
loop_
_entity.id
_entity.type
_entity.pdbx_description
1 polymer ?
#
loop_
_entity_poly.entity_id
_entity_poly.type
_entity_poly.pdbx_seq_one_letter_code
_entity_poly.pdbx_strand_id
1 'polypeptide(L)'
;IASVLMQLPQLRSQAGQRGLLVVRFDGAAEGPSDFGRSLEIARFLSGRQLDGVKTVAWVSSPITSHAVLAALACEEIVMAPTASLGPVEEDPELVDESMRAAYAEIASRRQTFPPPVAVAMADPAARAVRVSTPDGERFVSSGEDVERLRKSVAVLDVEELGPSPLVFSARNAREAGFVQWLADSPDEVARGLDVPASALAADPSLDGGWQAVQIPLAGAIDASRIARVRARLTEAVDDGANLICLRIDSPGGSAEQSLVLAATLAGLDARQVRTVAWVPNEALSDAALVALACDELVMADEAVLGG
;
A
#
# COMPACT_ATOMS: atom_id res chain seq x y z
N ILE A 1 -7.83 -7.16 -3.20
CA ILE A 1 -7.32 -8.05 -4.27
C ILE A 1 -7.97 -7.68 -5.61
N ALA A 2 -9.29 -7.64 -5.72
CA ALA A 2 -9.99 -7.34 -6.98
C ALA A 2 -9.53 -6.02 -7.63
N SER A 3 -9.42 -4.95 -6.86
CA SER A 3 -8.96 -3.64 -7.35
C SER A 3 -7.52 -3.68 -7.88
N VAL A 4 -6.62 -4.40 -7.19
CA VAL A 4 -5.23 -4.59 -7.66
C VAL A 4 -5.21 -5.39 -8.96
N LEU A 5 -6.03 -6.44 -9.08
CA LEU A 5 -6.09 -7.25 -10.31
C LEU A 5 -6.57 -6.43 -11.52
N MET A 6 -7.48 -5.48 -11.33
CA MET A 6 -7.92 -4.58 -12.42
C MET A 6 -6.82 -3.61 -12.87
N GLN A 7 -5.90 -3.22 -11.99
CA GLN A 7 -4.81 -2.30 -12.29
C GLN A 7 -3.52 -3.00 -12.78
N LEU A 8 -3.42 -4.32 -12.63
CA LEU A 8 -2.24 -5.09 -13.05
C LEU A 8 -1.80 -4.86 -14.51
N PRO A 9 -2.70 -4.74 -15.51
CA PRO A 9 -2.27 -4.45 -16.87
C PRO A 9 -1.54 -3.11 -17.01
N GLN A 10 -1.97 -2.10 -16.26
CA GLN A 10 -1.34 -0.77 -16.25
C GLN A 10 0.02 -0.80 -15.54
N LEU A 11 0.13 -1.54 -14.43
CA LEU A 11 1.39 -1.73 -13.68
C LEU A 11 2.46 -2.47 -14.52
N ARG A 12 2.03 -3.33 -15.46
CA ARG A 12 2.93 -4.09 -16.34
C ARG A 12 3.25 -3.41 -17.67
N SER A 13 2.52 -2.36 -18.04
CA SER A 13 2.57 -1.79 -19.41
C SER A 13 3.78 -0.88 -19.67
N GLN A 14 4.56 -0.50 -18.66
CA GLN A 14 5.76 0.30 -18.86
C GLN A 14 6.93 -0.62 -19.24
N ALA A 15 7.27 -0.63 -20.51
CA ALA A 15 8.34 -1.45 -21.07
C ALA A 15 9.67 -1.18 -20.34
N GLY A 16 10.22 -2.21 -19.69
CA GLY A 16 11.55 -2.20 -19.08
C GLY A 16 11.61 -1.85 -17.58
N GLN A 17 10.49 -1.47 -16.94
CA GLN A 17 10.43 -1.28 -15.50
C GLN A 17 9.48 -2.30 -14.86
N ARG A 18 9.88 -2.87 -13.70
CA ARG A 18 8.99 -3.70 -12.90
C ARG A 18 7.92 -2.79 -12.29
N GLY A 19 6.66 -3.21 -12.38
CA GLY A 19 5.57 -2.56 -11.63
C GLY A 19 5.88 -2.58 -10.13
N LEU A 20 5.38 -1.58 -9.40
CA LEU A 20 5.54 -1.46 -7.96
C LEU A 20 4.17 -1.48 -7.27
N LEU A 21 4.01 -2.37 -6.29
CA LEU A 21 2.86 -2.44 -5.41
C LEU A 21 3.33 -2.22 -3.97
N VAL A 22 2.98 -1.09 -3.39
CA VAL A 22 3.22 -0.81 -1.97
C VAL A 22 1.94 -1.11 -1.19
N VAL A 23 2.04 -1.99 -0.21
CA VAL A 23 0.96 -2.31 0.72
C VAL A 23 1.28 -1.66 2.06
N ARG A 24 0.48 -0.69 2.45
CA ARG A 24 0.59 -0.04 3.75
C ARG A 24 -0.13 -0.85 4.82
N PHE A 25 0.57 -1.11 5.92
CA PHE A 25 0.05 -1.73 7.13
C PHE A 25 0.09 -0.69 8.25
N ASP A 26 -1.06 -0.24 8.72
CA ASP A 26 -1.16 0.85 9.70
C ASP A 26 -1.73 0.42 11.06
N GLY A 27 -1.98 -0.84 11.29
CA GLY A 27 -2.41 -1.36 12.59
C GLY A 27 -3.72 -0.76 13.16
N ALA A 28 -4.42 0.04 12.36
CA ALA A 28 -5.62 0.77 12.81
C ALA A 28 -6.88 -0.11 12.94
N ALA A 29 -6.83 -1.36 12.46
CA ALA A 29 -7.95 -2.28 12.55
C ALA A 29 -8.12 -2.77 14.00
N GLU A 30 -9.29 -2.55 14.59
CA GLU A 30 -9.64 -3.12 15.90
C GLU A 30 -9.84 -4.63 15.77
N GLY A 31 -9.12 -5.38 16.63
CA GLY A 31 -9.25 -6.83 16.76
C GLY A 31 -8.27 -7.68 15.94
N PRO A 32 -8.24 -9.00 16.24
CA PRO A 32 -7.34 -9.93 15.57
C PRO A 32 -7.73 -10.13 14.09
N SER A 33 -6.74 -10.20 13.22
CA SER A 33 -6.98 -10.50 11.81
C SER A 33 -7.28 -11.98 11.60
N ASP A 34 -8.25 -12.28 10.74
CA ASP A 34 -8.62 -13.65 10.37
C ASP A 34 -7.49 -14.35 9.60
N PHE A 35 -7.14 -15.57 10.03
CA PHE A 35 -6.06 -16.33 9.41
C PHE A 35 -6.34 -16.66 7.93
N GLY A 36 -7.56 -17.10 7.60
CA GLY A 36 -7.90 -17.51 6.25
C GLY A 36 -7.78 -16.36 5.25
N ARG A 37 -8.30 -15.18 5.61
CA ARG A 37 -8.20 -13.97 4.78
C ARG A 37 -6.75 -13.49 4.65
N SER A 38 -6.00 -13.52 5.74
CA SER A 38 -4.59 -13.12 5.74
C SER A 38 -3.75 -14.05 4.88
N LEU A 39 -4.03 -15.36 4.91
CA LEU A 39 -3.38 -16.35 4.06
C LEU A 39 -3.74 -16.17 2.58
N GLU A 40 -5.01 -15.84 2.26
CA GLU A 40 -5.42 -15.52 0.89
C GLU A 40 -4.64 -14.31 0.35
N ILE A 41 -4.55 -13.24 1.14
CA ILE A 41 -3.78 -12.05 0.78
C ILE A 41 -2.28 -12.39 0.62
N ALA A 42 -1.72 -13.15 1.55
CA ALA A 42 -0.31 -13.55 1.51
C ALA A 42 0.02 -14.40 0.27
N ARG A 43 -0.85 -15.35 -0.06
CA ARG A 43 -0.72 -16.16 -1.28
C ARG A 43 -0.85 -15.34 -2.55
N PHE A 44 -1.75 -14.35 -2.57
CA PHE A 44 -1.85 -13.42 -3.67
C PHE A 44 -0.57 -12.57 -3.83
N LEU A 45 -0.08 -11.95 -2.73
CA LEU A 45 1.13 -11.11 -2.74
C LEU A 45 2.38 -11.90 -3.12
N SER A 46 2.47 -13.18 -2.74
CA SER A 46 3.59 -14.06 -3.08
C SER A 46 3.37 -14.90 -4.33
N GLY A 47 2.22 -14.78 -4.98
CA GLY A 47 1.78 -15.64 -6.09
C GLY A 47 2.24 -15.14 -7.47
N ARG A 48 2.12 -16.03 -8.46
CA ARG A 48 2.49 -15.74 -9.86
C ARG A 48 1.64 -14.64 -10.53
N GLN A 49 0.48 -14.28 -9.95
CA GLN A 49 -0.33 -13.20 -10.45
C GLN A 49 0.41 -11.86 -10.44
N LEU A 50 1.37 -11.70 -9.52
CA LEU A 50 2.22 -10.51 -9.41
C LEU A 50 3.62 -10.68 -10.02
N ASP A 51 3.84 -11.70 -10.86
CA ASP A 51 5.11 -11.84 -11.59
C ASP A 51 5.39 -10.57 -12.41
N GLY A 52 6.58 -10.00 -12.23
CA GLY A 52 6.97 -8.71 -12.82
C GLY A 52 6.52 -7.47 -12.04
N VAL A 53 5.88 -7.64 -10.89
CA VAL A 53 5.54 -6.54 -9.96
C VAL A 53 6.35 -6.73 -8.68
N LYS A 54 7.10 -5.70 -8.26
CA LYS A 54 7.77 -5.67 -6.96
C LYS A 54 6.74 -5.36 -5.88
N THR A 55 6.63 -6.22 -4.86
CA THR A 55 5.75 -6.00 -3.72
C THR A 55 6.53 -5.49 -2.52
N VAL A 56 6.08 -4.39 -1.92
CA VAL A 56 6.71 -3.77 -0.75
C VAL A 56 5.66 -3.65 0.36
N ALA A 57 5.97 -4.20 1.54
CA ALA A 57 5.19 -3.94 2.73
C ALA A 57 5.74 -2.69 3.43
N TRP A 58 4.91 -1.66 3.60
CA TRP A 58 5.24 -0.54 4.47
C TRP A 58 4.45 -0.64 5.77
N VAL A 59 5.15 -0.99 6.85
CA VAL A 59 4.58 -1.14 8.19
C VAL A 59 4.74 0.19 8.91
N SER A 60 3.70 1.03 8.89
CA SER A 60 3.73 2.39 9.41
C SER A 60 3.43 2.48 10.91
N SER A 61 2.90 1.40 11.51
CA SER A 61 2.64 1.27 12.95
C SER A 61 2.73 -0.21 13.36
N PRO A 62 2.73 -0.54 14.66
CA PRO A 62 2.75 -1.92 15.11
C PRO A 62 1.62 -2.76 14.49
N ILE A 63 1.95 -3.90 13.94
CA ILE A 63 0.99 -4.89 13.45
C ILE A 63 1.14 -6.20 14.20
N THR A 64 0.00 -6.80 14.54
CA THR A 64 -0.12 -8.04 15.29
C THR A 64 -0.97 -9.05 14.55
N SER A 65 -1.15 -10.23 15.13
CA SER A 65 -1.98 -11.28 14.57
C SER A 65 -1.57 -11.65 13.13
N HIS A 66 -2.48 -12.19 12.34
CA HIS A 66 -2.17 -12.72 11.00
C HIS A 66 -1.94 -11.64 9.92
N ALA A 67 -2.09 -10.34 10.23
CA ALA A 67 -1.64 -9.27 9.34
C ALA A 67 -0.12 -9.36 9.05
N VAL A 68 0.64 -9.88 10.01
CA VAL A 68 2.08 -10.17 9.86
C VAL A 68 2.34 -11.08 8.67
N LEU A 69 1.53 -12.15 8.47
CA LEU A 69 1.70 -13.08 7.35
C LEU A 69 1.61 -12.38 5.99
N ALA A 70 0.71 -11.42 5.85
CA ALA A 70 0.59 -10.64 4.63
C ALA A 70 1.81 -9.73 4.39
N ALA A 71 2.38 -9.15 5.45
CA ALA A 71 3.61 -8.37 5.35
C ALA A 71 4.81 -9.24 4.94
N LEU A 72 4.95 -10.44 5.53
CA LEU A 72 6.00 -11.41 5.18
C LEU A 72 5.90 -11.91 3.73
N ALA A 73 4.73 -11.80 3.12
CA ALA A 73 4.49 -12.22 1.73
C ALA A 73 5.00 -11.21 0.69
N CYS A 74 5.46 -10.03 1.08
CA CYS A 74 6.06 -9.05 0.19
C CYS A 74 7.54 -9.33 -0.06
N GLU A 75 8.07 -8.84 -1.20
CA GLU A 75 9.49 -9.01 -1.56
C GLU A 75 10.41 -8.13 -0.71
N GLU A 76 9.89 -7.01 -0.21
CA GLU A 76 10.62 -6.06 0.61
C GLU A 76 9.74 -5.57 1.75
N ILE A 77 10.34 -5.35 2.91
CA ILE A 77 9.65 -4.82 4.08
C ILE A 77 10.35 -3.54 4.50
N VAL A 78 9.57 -2.48 4.65
CA VAL A 78 9.95 -1.18 5.15
C VAL A 78 9.15 -0.92 6.42
N MET A 79 9.78 -0.41 7.46
CA MET A 79 9.09 -0.16 8.73
C MET A 79 9.30 1.29 9.18
N ALA A 80 8.26 1.86 9.80
CA ALA A 80 8.45 3.07 10.58
C ALA A 80 9.30 2.76 11.84
N PRO A 81 10.11 3.70 12.33
CA PRO A 81 10.97 3.48 13.51
C PRO A 81 10.22 3.00 14.75
N THR A 82 8.94 3.37 14.88
CA THR A 82 8.06 3.03 16.00
C THR A 82 7.25 1.75 15.77
N ALA A 83 7.32 1.18 14.57
CA ALA A 83 6.57 -0.01 14.20
C ALA A 83 7.17 -1.30 14.76
N SER A 84 6.35 -2.33 14.84
CA SER A 84 6.77 -3.70 15.17
C SER A 84 5.97 -4.73 14.38
N LEU A 85 6.56 -5.93 14.23
CA LEU A 85 5.94 -7.11 13.64
C LEU A 85 5.73 -8.15 14.74
N GLY A 86 4.49 -8.54 14.96
CA GLY A 86 4.10 -9.51 15.98
C GLY A 86 3.69 -8.88 17.32
N PRO A 87 3.23 -9.73 18.28
CA PRO A 87 3.07 -11.18 18.12
C PRO A 87 1.93 -11.55 17.17
N VAL A 88 1.97 -12.78 16.65
CA VAL A 88 0.90 -13.30 15.78
C VAL A 88 -0.20 -13.95 16.60
N GLU A 89 0.16 -14.93 17.41
CA GLU A 89 -0.73 -15.64 18.32
C GLU A 89 0.00 -15.85 19.66
N GLU A 90 -0.71 -15.65 20.76
CA GLU A 90 -0.17 -15.84 22.12
C GLU A 90 -0.64 -17.14 22.74
N ASP A 91 -1.77 -17.69 22.27
CA ASP A 91 -2.31 -18.96 22.74
C ASP A 91 -1.82 -20.12 21.86
N PRO A 92 -0.97 -21.02 22.39
CA PRO A 92 -0.46 -22.15 21.63
C PRO A 92 -1.55 -23.15 21.21
N GLU A 93 -2.72 -23.16 21.88
CA GLU A 93 -3.82 -24.07 21.54
C GLU A 93 -4.54 -23.64 20.25
N LEU A 94 -4.40 -22.38 19.86
CA LEU A 94 -4.97 -21.84 18.62
C LEU A 94 -4.07 -22.06 17.39
N VAL A 95 -2.83 -22.56 17.60
CA VAL A 95 -1.86 -22.75 16.52
C VAL A 95 -1.85 -24.21 16.07
N ASP A 96 -2.39 -24.47 14.91
CA ASP A 96 -2.37 -25.79 14.29
C ASP A 96 -1.20 -26.00 13.31
N GLU A 97 -1.04 -27.22 12.80
CA GLU A 97 0.01 -27.55 11.83
C GLU A 97 -0.17 -26.83 10.50
N SER A 98 -1.41 -26.55 10.08
CA SER A 98 -1.69 -25.84 8.84
C SER A 98 -1.25 -24.39 8.90
N MET A 99 -1.37 -23.76 10.07
CA MET A 99 -0.88 -22.40 10.31
C MET A 99 0.66 -22.36 10.24
N ARG A 100 1.35 -23.29 10.95
CA ARG A 100 2.82 -23.40 10.89
C ARG A 100 3.31 -23.60 9.46
N ALA A 101 2.67 -24.51 8.73
CA ALA A 101 3.00 -24.80 7.34
C ALA A 101 2.80 -23.58 6.43
N ALA A 102 1.73 -22.80 6.64
CA ALA A 102 1.46 -21.59 5.87
C ALA A 102 2.55 -20.52 6.10
N TYR A 103 2.94 -20.27 7.35
CA TYR A 103 4.02 -19.32 7.65
C TYR A 103 5.35 -19.77 7.06
N ALA A 104 5.69 -21.06 7.18
CA ALA A 104 6.90 -21.62 6.55
C ALA A 104 6.85 -21.54 5.01
N GLU A 105 5.70 -21.81 4.40
CA GLU A 105 5.48 -21.70 2.95
C GLU A 105 5.73 -20.29 2.44
N ILE A 106 5.09 -19.29 3.03
CA ILE A 106 5.20 -17.88 2.61
C ILE A 106 6.63 -17.37 2.80
N ALA A 107 7.24 -17.66 3.96
CA ALA A 107 8.62 -17.28 4.24
C ALA A 107 9.62 -17.92 3.25
N SER A 108 9.42 -19.19 2.88
CA SER A 108 10.27 -19.88 1.90
C SER A 108 10.17 -19.26 0.50
N ARG A 109 9.00 -18.73 0.13
CA ARG A 109 8.79 -18.12 -1.18
C ARG A 109 9.48 -16.76 -1.31
N ARG A 110 9.46 -15.96 -0.26
CA ARG A 110 9.93 -14.57 -0.29
C ARG A 110 11.33 -14.38 0.28
N GLN A 111 11.72 -15.22 1.23
CA GLN A 111 13.05 -15.20 1.88
C GLN A 111 13.39 -13.88 2.59
N THR A 112 12.42 -13.03 2.84
CA THR A 112 12.57 -11.82 3.68
C THR A 112 12.79 -12.20 5.13
N PHE A 113 12.02 -13.19 5.60
CA PHE A 113 12.21 -13.81 6.90
C PHE A 113 12.50 -15.31 6.72
N PRO A 114 13.47 -15.86 7.42
CA PRO A 114 13.71 -17.31 7.39
C PRO A 114 12.51 -18.10 7.92
N PRO A 115 12.15 -19.26 7.32
CA PRO A 115 10.99 -20.05 7.74
C PRO A 115 10.94 -20.35 9.23
N PRO A 116 12.04 -20.75 9.92
CA PRO A 116 12.01 -20.96 11.37
C PRO A 116 11.64 -19.71 12.17
N VAL A 117 12.07 -18.54 11.72
CA VAL A 117 11.75 -17.26 12.37
C VAL A 117 10.28 -16.92 12.18
N ALA A 118 9.75 -17.06 10.95
CA ALA A 118 8.35 -16.80 10.66
C ALA A 118 7.41 -17.73 11.47
N VAL A 119 7.77 -19.00 11.59
CA VAL A 119 7.01 -19.97 12.43
C VAL A 119 7.08 -19.58 13.90
N ALA A 120 8.25 -19.16 14.41
CA ALA A 120 8.41 -18.74 15.81
C ALA A 120 7.73 -17.40 16.13
N MET A 121 7.37 -16.59 15.13
CA MET A 121 6.48 -15.43 15.30
C MET A 121 5.01 -15.85 15.47
N ALA A 122 4.62 -16.97 14.84
CA ALA A 122 3.24 -17.44 14.82
C ALA A 122 2.92 -18.45 15.95
N ASP A 123 3.90 -19.17 16.43
CA ASP A 123 3.71 -20.28 17.39
C ASP A 123 4.52 -20.05 18.67
N PRO A 124 3.85 -19.84 19.83
CA PRO A 124 4.51 -19.70 21.11
C PRO A 124 5.36 -20.91 21.52
N ALA A 125 5.06 -22.12 20.99
CA ALA A 125 5.80 -23.35 21.28
C ALA A 125 7.01 -23.55 20.36
N ALA A 126 7.09 -22.81 19.24
CA ALA A 126 8.20 -22.92 18.30
C ALA A 126 9.46 -22.21 18.82
N ARG A 127 10.59 -22.52 18.23
CA ARG A 127 11.90 -21.91 18.51
C ARG A 127 12.56 -21.48 17.22
N ALA A 128 13.35 -20.43 17.27
CA ALA A 128 14.24 -20.04 16.19
C ALA A 128 15.63 -19.76 16.74
N VAL A 129 16.61 -20.39 16.13
CA VAL A 129 18.03 -20.33 16.53
C VAL A 129 18.82 -19.76 15.35
N ARG A 130 19.57 -18.70 15.58
CA ARG A 130 20.53 -18.14 14.65
C ARG A 130 21.85 -18.88 14.79
N VAL A 131 22.40 -19.33 13.69
CA VAL A 131 23.66 -20.05 13.60
C VAL A 131 24.61 -19.30 12.68
N SER A 132 25.69 -18.77 13.22
CA SER A 132 26.74 -18.11 12.44
C SER A 132 27.68 -19.15 11.84
N THR A 133 27.89 -19.05 10.54
CA THR A 133 28.83 -19.92 9.80
C THR A 133 29.77 -19.08 8.94
N PRO A 134 30.90 -19.63 8.45
CA PRO A 134 31.81 -18.90 7.55
C PRO A 134 31.11 -18.39 6.27
N ASP A 135 30.02 -19.05 5.85
CA ASP A 135 29.26 -18.72 4.64
C ASP A 135 28.11 -17.73 4.92
N GLY A 136 27.94 -17.28 6.17
CA GLY A 136 26.88 -16.39 6.61
C GLY A 136 25.98 -16.97 7.70
N GLU A 137 24.89 -16.26 8.01
CA GLU A 137 23.92 -16.66 9.03
C GLU A 137 22.91 -17.66 8.49
N ARG A 138 22.55 -18.62 9.33
CA ARG A 138 21.48 -19.61 9.08
C ARG A 138 20.52 -19.62 10.24
N PHE A 139 19.28 -19.97 9.98
CA PHE A 139 18.22 -20.04 10.98
C PHE A 139 17.62 -21.45 10.98
N VAL A 140 17.51 -22.02 12.16
CA VAL A 140 17.00 -23.40 12.37
C VAL A 140 15.97 -23.42 13.51
N SER A 141 15.17 -24.48 13.57
CA SER A 141 14.03 -24.56 14.51
C SER A 141 14.40 -25.22 15.84
N SER A 142 15.52 -25.93 15.93
CA SER A 142 15.87 -26.73 17.11
C SER A 142 17.36 -26.90 17.30
N GLY A 143 17.75 -27.33 18.52
CA GLY A 143 19.12 -27.74 18.80
C GLY A 143 19.55 -28.98 18.00
N GLU A 144 18.62 -29.88 17.67
CA GLU A 144 18.91 -31.04 16.82
C GLU A 144 19.29 -30.62 15.40
N ASP A 145 18.65 -29.53 14.87
CA ASP A 145 19.00 -28.98 13.58
C ASP A 145 20.38 -28.31 13.61
N VAL A 146 20.74 -27.66 14.73
CA VAL A 146 22.10 -27.15 14.94
C VAL A 146 23.13 -28.30 14.89
N GLU A 147 22.88 -29.40 15.59
CA GLU A 147 23.76 -30.55 15.57
C GLU A 147 23.84 -31.21 14.17
N ARG A 148 22.75 -31.21 13.44
CA ARG A 148 22.73 -31.65 12.03
C ARG A 148 23.58 -30.74 11.16
N LEU A 149 23.46 -29.41 11.35
CA LEU A 149 24.24 -28.42 10.62
C LEU A 149 25.73 -28.51 10.90
N ARG A 150 26.15 -28.77 12.17
CA ARG A 150 27.54 -28.97 12.58
C ARG A 150 28.24 -30.13 11.85
N LYS A 151 27.47 -31.10 11.36
CA LYS A 151 28.03 -32.21 10.56
C LYS A 151 28.45 -31.80 9.16
N SER A 152 27.91 -30.70 8.64
CA SER A 152 28.13 -30.29 7.25
C SER A 152 28.86 -28.95 7.11
N VAL A 153 28.80 -28.10 8.14
CA VAL A 153 29.39 -26.73 8.10
C VAL A 153 30.03 -26.41 9.47
N ALA A 154 31.09 -25.63 9.45
CA ALA A 154 31.70 -25.09 10.68
C ALA A 154 30.72 -24.08 11.31
N VAL A 155 30.33 -24.33 12.55
CA VAL A 155 29.47 -23.42 13.33
C VAL A 155 30.38 -22.55 14.21
N LEU A 156 30.28 -21.24 14.02
CA LEU A 156 31.07 -20.24 14.73
C LEU A 156 30.37 -19.76 15.99
N ASP A 157 29.05 -19.55 15.92
CA ASP A 157 28.23 -19.09 17.04
C ASP A 157 26.80 -19.62 16.91
N VAL A 158 26.10 -19.71 18.05
CA VAL A 158 24.69 -20.18 18.13
C VAL A 158 23.96 -19.30 19.12
N GLU A 159 22.90 -18.65 18.66
CA GLU A 159 22.08 -17.75 19.46
C GLU A 159 20.59 -18.08 19.31
N GLU A 160 19.90 -18.29 20.41
CA GLU A 160 18.44 -18.38 20.42
C GLU A 160 17.85 -16.97 20.33
N LEU A 161 16.92 -16.72 19.37
CA LEU A 161 16.37 -15.39 19.09
C LEU A 161 15.44 -14.84 20.18
N GLY A 162 15.25 -15.58 21.26
CA GLY A 162 14.42 -15.22 22.40
C GLY A 162 13.17 -16.10 22.54
N PRO A 163 12.30 -15.77 23.50
CA PRO A 163 11.07 -16.53 23.70
C PRO A 163 10.07 -16.26 22.57
N SER A 164 9.40 -17.32 22.11
CA SER A 164 8.27 -17.18 21.19
C SER A 164 6.98 -16.84 21.97
N PRO A 165 6.00 -16.14 21.35
CA PRO A 165 6.03 -15.71 19.95
C PRO A 165 7.02 -14.56 19.74
N LEU A 166 7.83 -14.66 18.69
CA LEU A 166 8.83 -13.63 18.39
C LEU A 166 8.16 -12.33 17.96
N VAL A 167 8.68 -11.22 18.48
CA VAL A 167 8.28 -9.86 18.10
C VAL A 167 9.53 -9.11 17.65
N PHE A 168 9.42 -8.46 16.49
CA PHE A 168 10.51 -7.66 15.96
C PHE A 168 10.15 -6.17 15.97
N SER A 169 10.85 -5.37 16.77
CA SER A 169 10.86 -3.93 16.57
C SER A 169 11.53 -3.60 15.22
N ALA A 170 11.24 -2.42 14.67
CA ALA A 170 11.86 -1.95 13.43
C ALA A 170 13.40 -2.00 13.48
N ARG A 171 13.98 -1.65 14.63
CA ARG A 171 15.42 -1.71 14.85
C ARG A 171 15.97 -3.13 14.80
N ASN A 172 15.35 -4.04 15.57
CA ASN A 172 15.82 -5.43 15.65
C ASN A 172 15.65 -6.17 14.31
N ALA A 173 14.54 -5.90 13.61
CA ALA A 173 14.29 -6.45 12.28
C ALA A 173 15.33 -5.98 11.25
N ARG A 174 15.76 -4.71 11.34
CA ARG A 174 16.80 -4.17 10.48
C ARG A 174 18.18 -4.71 10.83
N GLU A 175 18.52 -4.79 12.10
CA GLU A 175 19.80 -5.36 12.58
C GLU A 175 19.95 -6.84 12.19
N ALA A 176 18.84 -7.58 12.18
CA ALA A 176 18.77 -8.97 11.71
C ALA A 176 18.74 -9.10 10.16
N GLY A 177 18.69 -8.00 9.42
CA GLY A 177 18.66 -8.00 7.96
C GLY A 177 17.30 -8.38 7.35
N PHE A 178 16.24 -8.46 8.14
CA PHE A 178 14.89 -8.81 7.67
C PHE A 178 14.15 -7.61 7.07
N VAL A 179 14.54 -6.40 7.45
CA VAL A 179 13.98 -5.14 6.97
C VAL A 179 15.08 -4.35 6.28
N GLN A 180 14.84 -3.90 5.06
CA GLN A 180 15.84 -3.26 4.24
C GLN A 180 16.18 -1.86 4.75
N TRP A 181 15.17 -1.07 5.11
CA TRP A 181 15.35 0.30 5.60
C TRP A 181 14.13 0.77 6.40
N LEU A 182 14.28 1.91 7.09
CA LEU A 182 13.23 2.51 7.91
C LEU A 182 12.72 3.79 7.25
N ALA A 183 11.39 4.01 7.32
CA ALA A 183 10.73 5.21 6.81
C ALA A 183 9.50 5.55 7.63
N ASP A 184 9.41 6.79 8.08
CA ASP A 184 8.35 7.28 8.95
C ASP A 184 7.20 7.96 8.18
N SER A 185 7.41 8.25 6.89
CA SER A 185 6.43 8.94 6.07
C SER A 185 6.32 8.36 4.66
N PRO A 186 5.17 8.57 3.98
CA PRO A 186 5.01 8.19 2.56
C PRO A 186 6.09 8.80 1.66
N ASP A 187 6.52 10.04 1.95
CA ASP A 187 7.55 10.74 1.18
C ASP A 187 8.92 10.10 1.34
N GLU A 188 9.22 9.54 2.52
CA GLU A 188 10.44 8.77 2.74
C GLU A 188 10.40 7.43 2.02
N VAL A 189 9.24 6.75 2.07
CA VAL A 189 9.05 5.51 1.31
C VAL A 189 9.19 5.76 -0.18
N ALA A 190 8.56 6.81 -0.71
CA ALA A 190 8.66 7.17 -2.13
C ALA A 190 10.11 7.45 -2.55
N ARG A 191 10.86 8.20 -1.74
CA ARG A 191 12.28 8.48 -1.99
C ARG A 191 13.13 7.21 -1.95
N GLY A 192 12.90 6.32 -0.99
CA GLY A 192 13.64 5.05 -0.90
C GLY A 192 13.35 4.08 -2.04
N LEU A 193 12.17 4.17 -2.64
CA LEU A 193 11.74 3.37 -3.79
C LEU A 193 12.02 4.04 -5.14
N ASP A 194 12.55 5.27 -5.13
CA ASP A 194 12.83 6.07 -6.33
C ASP A 194 11.56 6.30 -7.19
N VAL A 195 10.45 6.64 -6.52
CA VAL A 195 9.18 6.99 -7.17
C VAL A 195 8.70 8.39 -6.74
N PRO A 196 7.89 9.06 -7.57
CA PRO A 196 7.27 10.31 -7.15
C PRO A 196 6.42 10.12 -5.89
N ALA A 197 6.42 11.11 -4.98
CA ALA A 197 5.61 11.05 -3.76
C ALA A 197 4.11 10.86 -4.06
N SER A 198 3.62 11.40 -5.19
CA SER A 198 2.26 11.20 -5.68
C SER A 198 1.90 9.74 -5.98
N ALA A 199 2.88 8.88 -6.27
CA ALA A 199 2.64 7.46 -6.52
C ALA A 199 2.22 6.68 -5.24
N LEU A 200 2.52 7.22 -4.06
CA LEU A 200 2.12 6.66 -2.76
C LEU A 200 1.02 7.47 -2.09
N ALA A 201 0.38 8.38 -2.82
CA ALA A 201 -0.80 9.07 -2.32
C ALA A 201 -1.85 8.02 -1.93
N ALA A 202 -2.37 8.13 -0.71
CA ALA A 202 -3.48 7.28 -0.30
C ALA A 202 -4.63 7.48 -1.29
N ASP A 203 -5.17 6.39 -1.79
CA ASP A 203 -6.44 6.45 -2.52
C ASP A 203 -7.54 6.64 -1.48
N PRO A 204 -8.19 7.81 -1.42
CA PRO A 204 -9.22 8.07 -0.43
C PRO A 204 -10.38 7.07 -0.49
N SER A 205 -10.53 6.35 -1.60
CA SER A 205 -11.53 5.29 -1.74
C SER A 205 -11.27 4.05 -0.89
N LEU A 206 -10.04 3.88 -0.41
CA LEU A 206 -9.64 2.72 0.39
C LEU A 206 -9.79 2.94 1.90
N ASP A 207 -9.81 4.20 2.36
CA ASP A 207 -9.74 4.58 3.80
C ASP A 207 -11.06 4.95 4.47
N GLY A 208 -12.21 4.65 3.91
CA GLY A 208 -13.45 4.85 4.69
C GLY A 208 -14.59 5.51 3.95
N GLY A 209 -14.57 5.52 2.66
CA GLY A 209 -15.67 5.97 1.83
C GLY A 209 -15.50 7.39 1.30
N TRP A 210 -16.07 7.60 0.14
CA TRP A 210 -16.10 8.89 -0.50
C TRP A 210 -17.07 9.85 0.20
N GLN A 211 -16.57 10.99 0.65
CA GLN A 211 -17.38 12.17 0.94
C GLN A 211 -17.46 12.99 -0.36
N ALA A 212 -18.36 12.56 -1.23
CA ALA A 212 -18.46 13.08 -2.57
C ALA A 212 -19.39 14.31 -2.64
N VAL A 213 -18.92 15.37 -3.28
CA VAL A 213 -19.71 16.56 -3.57
C VAL A 213 -19.75 16.80 -5.06
N GLN A 214 -20.97 16.92 -5.62
CA GLN A 214 -21.15 17.30 -7.02
C GLN A 214 -21.32 18.83 -7.15
N ILE A 215 -20.50 19.43 -8.01
CA ILE A 215 -20.54 20.86 -8.32
C ILE A 215 -20.89 21.04 -9.81
N PRO A 216 -22.01 21.69 -10.15
CA PRO A 216 -22.38 21.89 -11.54
C PRO A 216 -21.67 23.11 -12.15
N LEU A 217 -21.11 22.90 -13.34
CA LEU A 217 -20.62 23.95 -14.26
C LEU A 217 -21.42 23.85 -15.57
N ALA A 218 -22.59 24.49 -15.63
CA ALA A 218 -23.47 24.38 -16.78
C ALA A 218 -23.68 25.75 -17.47
N GLY A 219 -23.77 25.75 -18.82
CA GLY A 219 -23.93 26.92 -19.68
C GLY A 219 -22.65 27.76 -19.83
N ALA A 220 -22.73 28.94 -20.41
CA ALA A 220 -21.56 29.76 -20.72
C ALA A 220 -20.75 30.15 -19.49
N ILE A 221 -19.42 30.07 -19.59
CA ILE A 221 -18.48 30.39 -18.51
C ILE A 221 -18.30 31.91 -18.41
N ASP A 222 -18.63 32.46 -17.26
CA ASP A 222 -18.41 33.86 -16.90
C ASP A 222 -17.83 34.01 -15.48
N ALA A 223 -17.41 35.22 -15.12
CA ALA A 223 -16.78 35.50 -13.83
C ALA A 223 -17.69 35.16 -12.65
N SER A 224 -19.00 35.40 -12.74
CA SER A 224 -19.94 35.16 -11.65
C SER A 224 -20.15 33.66 -11.41
N ARG A 225 -20.16 32.88 -12.48
CA ARG A 225 -20.28 31.43 -12.43
C ARG A 225 -19.04 30.78 -11.83
N ILE A 226 -17.87 31.20 -12.30
CA ILE A 226 -16.59 30.68 -11.76
C ILE A 226 -16.43 31.06 -10.29
N ALA A 227 -16.78 32.27 -9.88
CA ALA A 227 -16.76 32.65 -8.47
C ALA A 227 -17.65 31.75 -7.61
N ARG A 228 -18.86 31.39 -8.07
CA ARG A 228 -19.75 30.45 -7.36
C ARG A 228 -19.22 29.03 -7.30
N VAL A 229 -18.66 28.54 -8.41
CA VAL A 229 -18.05 27.18 -8.43
C VAL A 229 -16.88 27.13 -7.47
N ARG A 230 -16.00 28.13 -7.48
CA ARG A 230 -14.87 28.19 -6.56
C ARG A 230 -15.29 28.29 -5.09
N ALA A 231 -16.29 29.10 -4.78
CA ALA A 231 -16.83 29.21 -3.43
C ALA A 231 -17.35 27.84 -2.92
N ARG A 232 -18.12 27.14 -3.77
CA ARG A 232 -18.62 25.79 -3.43
C ARG A 232 -17.50 24.76 -3.31
N LEU A 233 -16.47 24.89 -4.14
CA LEU A 233 -15.29 24.02 -4.05
C LEU A 233 -14.56 24.20 -2.71
N THR A 234 -14.33 25.45 -2.29
CA THR A 234 -13.71 25.77 -1.00
C THR A 234 -14.57 25.25 0.15
N GLU A 235 -15.87 25.56 0.16
CA GLU A 235 -16.81 25.08 1.17
C GLU A 235 -16.81 23.54 1.30
N ALA A 236 -16.88 22.84 0.15
CA ALA A 236 -16.86 21.38 0.15
C ALA A 236 -15.56 20.79 0.73
N VAL A 237 -14.41 21.38 0.39
CA VAL A 237 -13.10 20.96 0.93
C VAL A 237 -13.00 21.25 2.43
N ASP A 238 -13.46 22.42 2.87
CA ASP A 238 -13.46 22.81 4.29
C ASP A 238 -14.40 21.91 5.12
N ASP A 239 -15.50 21.43 4.51
CA ASP A 239 -16.44 20.46 5.11
C ASP A 239 -15.94 19.00 5.06
N GLY A 240 -14.73 18.76 4.54
CA GLY A 240 -14.08 17.45 4.52
C GLY A 240 -14.42 16.59 3.32
N ALA A 241 -14.95 17.15 2.22
CA ALA A 241 -15.12 16.39 0.99
C ALA A 241 -13.77 15.93 0.42
N ASN A 242 -13.68 14.64 0.12
CA ASN A 242 -12.48 14.02 -0.46
C ASN A 242 -12.66 13.58 -1.92
N LEU A 243 -13.85 13.80 -2.48
CA LEU A 243 -14.16 13.62 -3.90
C LEU A 243 -15.02 14.76 -4.42
N ILE A 244 -14.52 15.50 -5.38
CA ILE A 244 -15.27 16.55 -6.08
C ILE A 244 -15.62 16.06 -7.48
N CYS A 245 -16.90 15.87 -7.75
CA CYS A 245 -17.41 15.62 -9.07
C CYS A 245 -17.85 16.93 -9.73
N LEU A 246 -17.04 17.46 -10.64
CA LEU A 246 -17.39 18.64 -11.41
C LEU A 246 -18.22 18.22 -12.64
N ARG A 247 -19.54 18.42 -12.58
CA ARG A 247 -20.43 18.13 -13.72
C ARG A 247 -20.37 19.29 -14.71
N ILE A 248 -19.71 19.06 -15.85
CA ILE A 248 -19.48 20.07 -16.89
C ILE A 248 -20.45 19.84 -18.05
N ASP A 249 -21.24 20.86 -18.35
CA ASP A 249 -22.18 20.90 -19.50
C ASP A 249 -22.17 22.32 -20.05
N SER A 250 -21.15 22.63 -20.85
CA SER A 250 -20.81 24.02 -21.18
C SER A 250 -20.23 24.16 -22.58
N PRO A 251 -20.73 25.17 -23.35
CA PRO A 251 -20.14 25.53 -24.62
C PRO A 251 -18.84 26.36 -24.50
N GLY A 252 -18.34 26.56 -23.27
CA GLY A 252 -17.22 27.46 -23.00
C GLY A 252 -17.68 28.90 -22.72
N GLY A 253 -16.78 29.87 -22.85
CA GLY A 253 -17.08 31.30 -22.63
C GLY A 253 -15.81 32.11 -22.42
N SER A 254 -15.47 32.44 -21.19
CA SER A 254 -14.29 33.22 -20.86
C SER A 254 -13.08 32.36 -20.59
N ALA A 255 -12.14 32.33 -21.51
CA ALA A 255 -10.88 31.58 -21.36
C ALA A 255 -10.09 32.00 -20.11
N GLU A 256 -10.10 33.28 -19.75
CA GLU A 256 -9.44 33.79 -18.53
C GLU A 256 -10.06 33.15 -17.28
N GLN A 257 -11.39 33.11 -17.21
CA GLN A 257 -12.10 32.53 -16.06
C GLN A 257 -11.94 31.02 -15.98
N SER A 258 -11.94 30.35 -17.12
CA SER A 258 -11.66 28.91 -17.20
C SER A 258 -10.24 28.56 -16.73
N LEU A 259 -9.24 29.37 -17.08
CA LEU A 259 -7.86 29.22 -16.56
C LEU A 259 -7.79 29.40 -15.04
N VAL A 260 -8.52 30.37 -14.48
CA VAL A 260 -8.59 30.58 -13.02
C VAL A 260 -9.15 29.35 -12.31
N LEU A 261 -10.23 28.76 -12.85
CA LEU A 261 -10.80 27.52 -12.25
C LEU A 261 -9.87 26.33 -12.45
N ALA A 262 -9.31 26.16 -13.66
CA ALA A 262 -8.36 25.09 -13.95
C ALA A 262 -7.15 25.14 -13.02
N ALA A 263 -6.56 26.32 -12.79
CA ALA A 263 -5.47 26.51 -11.85
C ALA A 263 -5.89 26.20 -10.39
N THR A 264 -7.14 26.52 -10.02
CA THR A 264 -7.66 26.18 -8.68
C THR A 264 -7.77 24.67 -8.50
N LEU A 265 -8.30 23.94 -9.51
CA LEU A 265 -8.43 22.48 -9.48
C LEU A 265 -7.06 21.78 -9.45
N ALA A 266 -6.15 22.19 -10.34
CA ALA A 266 -4.80 21.65 -10.39
C ALA A 266 -3.94 21.97 -9.14
N GLY A 267 -4.33 22.96 -8.36
CA GLY A 267 -3.67 23.33 -7.09
C GLY A 267 -4.20 22.57 -5.88
N LEU A 268 -5.25 21.76 -6.02
CA LEU A 268 -5.71 20.88 -4.93
C LEU A 268 -4.70 19.74 -4.70
N ASP A 269 -4.52 19.37 -3.43
CA ASP A 269 -3.71 18.19 -3.10
C ASP A 269 -4.51 16.94 -3.44
N ALA A 270 -4.16 16.27 -4.53
CA ALA A 270 -4.80 15.03 -4.98
C ALA A 270 -4.74 13.89 -3.94
N ARG A 271 -3.90 14.03 -2.89
CA ARG A 271 -3.86 13.10 -1.76
C ARG A 271 -5.02 13.31 -0.78
N GLN A 272 -5.62 14.48 -0.78
CA GLN A 272 -6.71 14.84 0.12
C GLN A 272 -8.04 14.92 -0.59
N VAL A 273 -8.05 15.46 -1.79
CA VAL A 273 -9.27 15.72 -2.57
C VAL A 273 -9.05 15.30 -4.00
N ARG A 274 -9.75 14.26 -4.42
CA ARG A 274 -9.75 13.81 -5.82
C ARG A 274 -10.80 14.56 -6.61
N THR A 275 -10.45 15.00 -7.81
CA THR A 275 -11.33 15.73 -8.72
C THR A 275 -11.69 14.90 -9.93
N VAL A 276 -12.99 14.82 -10.26
CA VAL A 276 -13.51 14.11 -11.44
C VAL A 276 -14.33 15.07 -12.25
N ALA A 277 -13.96 15.29 -13.50
CA ALA A 277 -14.82 15.95 -14.46
C ALA A 277 -15.79 14.93 -15.06
N TRP A 278 -17.10 15.15 -14.88
CA TRP A 278 -18.13 14.40 -15.57
C TRP A 278 -18.81 15.23 -16.63
N VAL A 279 -18.66 14.85 -17.90
CA VAL A 279 -19.21 15.54 -19.07
C VAL A 279 -20.41 14.73 -19.61
N PRO A 280 -21.66 15.12 -19.26
CA PRO A 280 -22.84 14.41 -19.75
C PRO A 280 -23.19 14.69 -21.21
N ASN A 281 -22.96 15.92 -21.70
CA ASN A 281 -23.29 16.32 -23.06
C ASN A 281 -22.08 16.97 -23.75
N GLU A 282 -21.60 18.10 -23.23
CA GLU A 282 -20.52 18.87 -23.88
C GLU A 282 -19.62 19.61 -22.88
N ALA A 283 -18.33 19.65 -23.22
CA ALA A 283 -17.37 20.58 -22.64
C ALA A 283 -16.55 21.19 -23.79
N LEU A 284 -17.07 22.26 -24.38
CA LEU A 284 -16.48 22.86 -25.59
C LEU A 284 -15.52 24.00 -25.25
N SER A 285 -14.65 24.32 -26.22
CA SER A 285 -13.71 25.44 -26.12
C SER A 285 -12.94 25.43 -24.79
N ASP A 286 -12.95 26.52 -24.05
CA ASP A 286 -12.26 26.67 -22.77
C ASP A 286 -12.88 25.85 -21.61
N ALA A 287 -14.10 25.31 -21.73
CA ALA A 287 -14.65 24.36 -20.80
C ALA A 287 -13.88 23.01 -20.81
N ALA A 288 -13.34 22.60 -21.97
CA ALA A 288 -12.49 21.43 -22.07
C ALA A 288 -11.21 21.58 -21.24
N LEU A 289 -10.63 22.78 -21.16
CA LEU A 289 -9.47 23.04 -20.31
C LEU A 289 -9.78 22.80 -18.83
N VAL A 290 -10.98 23.18 -18.38
CA VAL A 290 -11.42 22.92 -16.99
C VAL A 290 -11.57 21.42 -16.74
N ALA A 291 -12.14 20.67 -17.71
CA ALA A 291 -12.28 19.21 -17.59
C ALA A 291 -10.91 18.52 -17.51
N LEU A 292 -9.96 18.95 -18.32
CA LEU A 292 -8.58 18.39 -18.34
C LEU A 292 -7.73 18.78 -17.10
N ALA A 293 -8.16 19.76 -16.33
CA ALA A 293 -7.49 20.15 -15.09
C ALA A 293 -7.92 19.29 -13.88
N CYS A 294 -8.93 18.44 -14.01
CA CYS A 294 -9.31 17.46 -13.01
C CYS A 294 -8.40 16.22 -13.08
N ASP A 295 -8.32 15.45 -11.98
CA ASP A 295 -7.51 14.22 -11.90
C ASP A 295 -8.06 13.13 -12.84
N GLU A 296 -9.37 13.07 -13.02
CA GLU A 296 -10.03 12.12 -13.90
C GLU A 296 -11.08 12.81 -14.78
N LEU A 297 -11.26 12.27 -15.99
CA LEU A 297 -12.29 12.70 -16.93
C LEU A 297 -13.20 11.50 -17.27
N VAL A 298 -14.49 11.67 -17.02
CA VAL A 298 -15.55 10.73 -17.37
C VAL A 298 -16.49 11.40 -18.35
N MET A 299 -16.82 10.75 -19.45
CA MET A 299 -17.71 11.26 -20.48
C MET A 299 -18.87 10.29 -20.72
N ALA A 300 -20.06 10.80 -20.99
CA ALA A 300 -21.13 9.97 -21.53
C ALA A 300 -20.81 9.57 -22.99
N ASP A 301 -21.43 8.49 -23.47
CA ASP A 301 -21.09 7.87 -24.77
C ASP A 301 -21.18 8.85 -25.97
N GLU A 302 -22.12 9.81 -25.94
CA GLU A 302 -22.30 10.82 -26.99
C GLU A 302 -21.76 12.20 -26.62
N ALA A 303 -21.06 12.32 -25.48
CA ALA A 303 -20.54 13.60 -25.03
C ALA A 303 -19.37 14.10 -25.89
N VAL A 304 -19.27 15.41 -26.04
CA VAL A 304 -18.24 16.06 -26.86
C VAL A 304 -17.28 16.84 -25.98
N LEU A 305 -15.98 16.67 -26.21
CA LEU A 305 -14.90 17.40 -25.55
C LEU A 305 -14.09 18.19 -26.57
N GLY A 306 -13.89 19.49 -26.33
CA GLY A 306 -13.11 20.32 -27.20
C GLY A 306 -13.94 20.97 -28.32
N GLY A 307 -13.29 21.63 -29.32
CA GLY A 307 -13.94 22.31 -30.43
C GLY A 307 -13.43 23.73 -30.63
#